data_f82b5ad88273625d90c31473ffc902ac
#
_entry.id   f82b5ad88273625d90c31473ffc902ac
#
_cell.length_a   1.000
_cell.length_b   1.000
_cell.length_c   1.000
_cell.angle_alpha   90.00
_cell.angle_beta   90.00
_cell.angle_gamma   90.00
#
_symmetry.space_group_name_H-M   'P 1'
#
loop_
_entity.id
_entity.type
_entity.pdbx_description
1 polymer ?
#
loop_
_entity_poly.entity_id
_entity_poly.type
_entity_poly.pdbx_seq_one_letter_code
_entity_poly.pdbx_strand_id
1 'polypeptide(L)'
;MEWSFVFFLNSVLLGVGLAMDAFSVSMANGLHVPKMNKGTMGKIAGTFGIFQAAMPMIGWVCVHTIVELFSSFETLIPWIALALLSYIGGKMLLDGIHGEEAEEAAELSAGALFMQGVATSIDALSVGFTISEYGWLMALTAAIIIAVVTFFICMAGLRIGKKFGTQLSGKANILGGVILIGIGLEIFITGVF
;
A
#
# COMPACT_ATOMS: atom_id res chain seq x y z
N MET A 1 -28.12 -5.89 4.65
CA MET A 1 -27.76 -5.87 3.20
C MET A 1 -27.74 -7.29 2.67
N GLU A 2 -28.10 -7.49 1.41
CA GLU A 2 -28.16 -8.83 0.78
C GLU A 2 -26.99 -9.02 -0.18
N TRP A 3 -26.65 -10.30 -0.45
CA TRP A 3 -25.65 -10.69 -1.44
C TRP A 3 -26.14 -10.32 -2.83
N SER A 4 -25.78 -9.14 -3.31
CA SER A 4 -26.21 -8.59 -4.59
C SER A 4 -25.03 -8.35 -5.52
N PHE A 5 -25.29 -8.26 -6.82
CA PHE A 5 -24.28 -7.85 -7.80
C PHE A 5 -23.64 -6.51 -7.43
N VAL A 6 -24.42 -5.59 -6.88
CA VAL A 6 -23.95 -4.26 -6.44
C VAL A 6 -22.92 -4.39 -5.30
N PHE A 7 -23.10 -5.33 -4.36
CA PHE A 7 -22.12 -5.60 -3.31
C PHE A 7 -20.77 -6.00 -3.88
N PHE A 8 -20.74 -6.94 -4.83
CA PHE A 8 -19.48 -7.39 -5.46
C PHE A 8 -18.83 -6.27 -6.27
N LEU A 9 -19.63 -5.51 -7.03
CA LEU A 9 -19.13 -4.38 -7.79
C LEU A 9 -18.51 -3.31 -6.89
N ASN A 10 -19.19 -2.93 -5.82
CA ASN A 10 -18.69 -1.95 -4.86
C ASN A 10 -17.41 -2.44 -4.17
N SER A 11 -17.34 -3.71 -3.78
CA SER A 11 -16.13 -4.29 -3.18
C SER A 11 -14.93 -4.26 -4.14
N VAL A 12 -15.15 -4.51 -5.44
CA VAL A 12 -14.10 -4.39 -6.46
C VAL A 12 -13.68 -2.94 -6.65
N LEU A 13 -14.64 -2.01 -6.75
CA LEU A 13 -14.34 -0.57 -6.91
C LEU A 13 -13.58 -0.01 -5.71
N LEU A 14 -13.97 -0.39 -4.49
CA LEU A 14 -13.22 -0.07 -3.27
C LEU A 14 -11.80 -0.63 -3.35
N GLY A 15 -11.66 -1.90 -3.75
CA GLY A 15 -10.35 -2.53 -3.92
C GLY A 15 -9.46 -1.80 -4.94
N VAL A 16 -10.03 -1.33 -6.06
CA VAL A 16 -9.29 -0.54 -7.05
C VAL A 16 -8.86 0.81 -6.47
N GLY A 17 -9.78 1.53 -5.79
CA GLY A 17 -9.46 2.82 -5.17
C GLY A 17 -8.33 2.70 -4.16
N LEU A 18 -8.49 1.81 -3.18
CA LEU A 18 -7.53 1.57 -2.11
C LEU A 18 -6.17 1.03 -2.60
N ALA A 19 -6.14 0.35 -3.74
CA ALA A 19 -4.90 -0.21 -4.28
C ALA A 19 -3.99 0.83 -4.95
N MET A 20 -4.41 2.09 -5.13
CA MET A 20 -3.63 3.08 -5.89
C MET A 20 -2.32 3.44 -5.20
N ASP A 21 -2.34 3.64 -3.88
CA ASP A 21 -1.12 3.92 -3.11
C ASP A 21 -0.17 2.72 -3.13
N ALA A 22 -0.72 1.52 -2.87
CA ALA A 22 0.04 0.28 -2.93
C ALA A 22 0.61 -0.01 -4.34
N PHE A 23 -0.11 0.36 -5.42
CA PHE A 23 0.37 0.31 -6.80
C PHE A 23 1.59 1.22 -7.01
N SER A 24 1.50 2.46 -6.55
CA SER A 24 2.56 3.46 -6.72
C SER A 24 3.82 3.06 -5.95
N VAL A 25 3.66 2.59 -4.70
CA VAL A 25 4.77 2.03 -3.89
C VAL A 25 5.34 0.76 -4.54
N SER A 26 4.48 -0.13 -5.07
CA SER A 26 4.91 -1.32 -5.81
C SER A 26 5.73 -0.95 -7.05
N MET A 27 5.33 0.09 -7.76
CA MET A 27 6.10 0.59 -8.91
C MET A 27 7.47 1.12 -8.47
N ALA A 28 7.54 1.88 -7.38
CA ALA A 28 8.80 2.35 -6.79
C ALA A 28 9.71 1.17 -6.38
N ASN A 29 9.16 0.14 -5.74
CA ASN A 29 9.89 -1.08 -5.39
C ASN A 29 10.41 -1.83 -6.64
N GLY A 30 9.61 -1.85 -7.70
CA GLY A 30 10.01 -2.42 -9.00
C GLY A 30 11.13 -1.65 -9.67
N LEU A 31 11.15 -0.32 -9.53
CA LEU A 31 12.23 0.55 -9.98
C LEU A 31 13.52 0.30 -9.19
N HIS A 32 13.40 0.19 -7.86
CA HIS A 32 14.51 -0.02 -6.95
C HIS A 32 15.20 -1.37 -7.16
N VAL A 33 14.45 -2.45 -7.40
CA VAL A 33 15.00 -3.81 -7.59
C VAL A 33 14.57 -4.36 -8.97
N PRO A 34 15.21 -3.91 -10.08
CA PRO A 34 14.77 -4.32 -11.42
C PRO A 34 14.96 -5.81 -11.71
N LYS A 35 15.89 -6.48 -11.02
CA LYS A 35 16.21 -7.91 -11.20
C LYS A 35 15.42 -8.84 -10.28
N MET A 36 14.43 -8.31 -9.49
CA MET A 36 13.66 -9.16 -8.58
C MET A 36 12.96 -10.32 -9.29
N ASN A 37 12.93 -11.47 -8.62
CA ASN A 37 12.29 -12.67 -9.13
C ASN A 37 10.76 -12.64 -8.92
N LYS A 38 10.04 -13.55 -9.58
CA LYS A 38 8.58 -13.64 -9.47
C LYS A 38 8.11 -13.97 -8.04
N GLY A 39 8.89 -14.74 -7.28
CA GLY A 39 8.60 -15.07 -5.88
C GLY A 39 8.62 -13.82 -4.99
N THR A 40 9.64 -12.98 -5.13
CA THR A 40 9.74 -11.70 -4.41
C THR A 40 8.60 -10.76 -4.79
N MET A 41 8.26 -10.67 -6.08
CA MET A 41 7.10 -9.89 -6.53
C MET A 41 5.80 -10.40 -5.87
N GLY A 42 5.60 -11.72 -5.80
CA GLY A 42 4.45 -12.32 -5.15
C GLY A 42 4.40 -12.05 -3.65
N LYS A 43 5.54 -12.06 -2.97
CA LYS A 43 5.64 -11.69 -1.54
C LYS A 43 5.23 -10.23 -1.31
N ILE A 44 5.77 -9.29 -2.09
CA ILE A 44 5.46 -7.86 -1.98
C ILE A 44 3.96 -7.61 -2.23
N ALA A 45 3.44 -8.09 -3.37
CA ALA A 45 2.03 -7.91 -3.71
C ALA A 45 1.10 -8.62 -2.71
N GLY A 46 1.50 -9.80 -2.19
CA GLY A 46 0.78 -10.53 -1.16
C GLY A 46 0.73 -9.78 0.16
N THR A 47 1.85 -9.17 0.58
CA THR A 47 1.90 -8.35 1.79
C THR A 47 0.93 -7.17 1.67
N PHE A 48 0.98 -6.40 0.57
CA PHE A 48 0.04 -5.30 0.38
C PHE A 48 -1.43 -5.78 0.35
N GLY A 49 -1.72 -6.89 -0.33
CA GLY A 49 -3.06 -7.49 -0.32
C GLY A 49 -3.53 -7.87 1.08
N ILE A 50 -2.66 -8.46 1.90
CA ILE A 50 -2.98 -8.83 3.30
C ILE A 50 -3.28 -7.58 4.13
N PHE A 51 -2.47 -6.53 4.03
CA PHE A 51 -2.72 -5.27 4.74
C PHE A 51 -4.02 -4.61 4.28
N GLN A 52 -4.31 -4.62 2.98
CA GLN A 52 -5.55 -4.07 2.42
C GLN A 52 -6.80 -4.88 2.78
N ALA A 53 -6.67 -6.14 3.19
CA ALA A 53 -7.77 -6.89 3.77
C ALA A 53 -7.87 -6.69 5.29
N ALA A 54 -6.72 -6.67 5.99
CA ALA A 54 -6.68 -6.59 7.44
C ALA A 54 -7.19 -5.24 7.97
N MET A 55 -6.82 -4.14 7.30
CA MET A 55 -7.17 -2.79 7.76
C MET A 55 -8.69 -2.52 7.76
N PRO A 56 -9.47 -2.79 6.69
CA PRO A 56 -10.92 -2.67 6.75
C PRO A 56 -11.55 -3.54 7.82
N MET A 57 -11.01 -4.76 8.03
CA MET A 57 -11.53 -5.64 9.07
C MET A 57 -11.23 -5.11 10.48
N ILE A 58 -10.04 -4.53 10.70
CA ILE A 58 -9.71 -3.85 11.95
C ILE A 58 -10.65 -2.66 12.16
N GLY A 59 -10.86 -1.83 11.14
CA GLY A 59 -11.80 -0.72 11.18
C GLY A 59 -13.23 -1.19 11.49
N TRP A 60 -13.69 -2.26 10.85
CA TRP A 60 -15.00 -2.87 11.10
C TRP A 60 -15.14 -3.32 12.57
N VAL A 61 -14.13 -4.00 13.12
CA VAL A 61 -14.11 -4.43 14.53
C VAL A 61 -14.08 -3.21 15.47
N CYS A 62 -13.29 -2.18 15.15
CA CYS A 62 -13.21 -0.96 15.96
C CYS A 62 -14.56 -0.25 16.06
N VAL A 63 -15.31 -0.15 14.94
CA VAL A 63 -16.66 0.45 14.95
C VAL A 63 -17.60 -0.34 15.86
N HIS A 64 -17.50 -1.65 15.89
CA HIS A 64 -18.39 -2.51 16.70
C HIS A 64 -17.98 -2.60 18.17
N THR A 65 -16.75 -2.18 18.51
CA THR A 65 -16.22 -2.33 19.87
C THR A 65 -15.94 -1.00 20.57
N ILE A 66 -15.32 -0.02 19.91
CA ILE A 66 -14.80 1.18 20.58
C ILE A 66 -14.75 2.37 19.62
N VAL A 67 -15.88 3.03 19.39
CA VAL A 67 -16.00 4.19 18.47
C VAL A 67 -15.10 5.37 18.90
N GLU A 68 -14.93 5.60 20.21
CA GLU A 68 -14.19 6.78 20.73
C GLU A 68 -12.66 6.69 20.54
N LEU A 69 -12.08 5.48 20.54
CA LEU A 69 -10.63 5.31 20.37
C LEU A 69 -10.18 5.54 18.92
N PHE A 70 -11.07 5.29 17.98
CA PHE A 70 -10.76 5.32 16.54
C PHE A 70 -10.59 6.75 16.03
N SER A 71 -11.44 7.68 16.45
CA SER A 71 -11.37 9.08 16.00
C SER A 71 -10.07 9.76 16.40
N SER A 72 -9.49 9.37 17.55
CA SER A 72 -8.17 9.88 18.00
C SER A 72 -7.01 9.31 17.20
N PHE A 73 -7.14 8.09 16.68
CA PHE A 73 -6.10 7.43 15.88
C PHE A 73 -6.05 7.96 14.45
N GLU A 74 -7.21 8.28 13.88
CA GLU A 74 -7.36 8.79 12.52
C GLU A 74 -6.54 10.06 12.27
N THR A 75 -6.43 10.92 13.27
CA THR A 75 -5.63 12.16 13.21
C THR A 75 -4.11 11.91 13.11
N LEU A 76 -3.61 10.78 13.64
CA LEU A 76 -2.17 10.43 13.65
C LEU A 76 -1.72 9.74 12.35
N ILE A 77 -2.65 9.19 11.62
CA ILE A 77 -2.45 8.40 10.40
C ILE A 77 -1.61 9.13 9.33
N PRO A 78 -1.97 10.37 8.91
CA PRO A 78 -1.23 11.06 7.87
C PRO A 78 0.22 11.37 8.28
N TRP A 79 0.45 11.63 9.57
CA TRP A 79 1.78 11.88 10.12
C TRP A 79 2.66 10.63 10.09
N ILE A 80 2.09 9.47 10.42
CA ILE A 80 2.80 8.19 10.39
C ILE A 80 3.15 7.83 8.94
N ALA A 81 2.21 7.97 8.01
CA ALA A 81 2.44 7.70 6.59
C ALA A 81 3.54 8.60 6.01
N LEU A 82 3.47 9.92 6.27
CA LEU A 82 4.50 10.87 5.86
C LEU A 82 5.88 10.48 6.39
N ALA A 83 5.99 10.18 7.68
CA ALA A 83 7.27 9.81 8.29
C ALA A 83 7.86 8.54 7.68
N LEU A 84 7.03 7.48 7.51
CA LEU A 84 7.47 6.19 6.99
C LEU A 84 7.88 6.28 5.51
N LEU A 85 7.05 6.88 4.66
CA LEU A 85 7.33 6.98 3.23
C LEU A 85 8.47 7.96 2.93
N SER A 86 8.60 9.05 3.71
CA SER A 86 9.73 9.96 3.60
C SER A 86 11.04 9.31 4.04
N TYR A 87 11.03 8.48 5.08
CA TYR A 87 12.22 7.73 5.52
C TYR A 87 12.69 6.74 4.44
N ILE A 88 11.77 5.93 3.90
CA ILE A 88 12.11 4.93 2.87
C ILE A 88 12.52 5.63 1.56
N GLY A 89 11.74 6.62 1.12
CA GLY A 89 12.02 7.38 -0.09
C GLY A 89 13.31 8.19 0.00
N GLY A 90 13.59 8.77 1.18
CA GLY A 90 14.83 9.48 1.46
C GLY A 90 16.06 8.56 1.37
N LYS A 91 15.96 7.34 1.93
CA LYS A 91 17.02 6.33 1.80
C LYS A 91 17.28 5.98 0.33
N MET A 92 16.21 5.71 -0.45
CA MET A 92 16.35 5.44 -1.88
C MET A 92 16.98 6.59 -2.67
N LEU A 93 16.65 7.85 -2.31
CA LEU A 93 17.28 9.02 -2.91
C LEU A 93 18.77 9.09 -2.61
N LEU A 94 19.17 8.86 -1.36
CA LEU A 94 20.57 8.86 -0.97
C LEU A 94 21.37 7.78 -1.70
N ASP A 95 20.83 6.55 -1.74
CA ASP A 95 21.45 5.42 -2.47
C ASP A 95 21.62 5.76 -3.97
N GLY A 96 20.61 6.39 -4.57
CA GLY A 96 20.63 6.81 -5.97
C GLY A 96 21.63 7.95 -6.28
N ILE A 97 21.81 8.88 -5.36
CA ILE A 97 22.77 10.00 -5.50
C ILE A 97 24.21 9.53 -5.30
N HIS A 98 24.47 8.63 -4.37
CA HIS A 98 25.80 8.10 -4.11
C HIS A 98 26.28 7.09 -5.17
N GLY A 99 25.41 6.75 -6.12
CA GLY A 99 25.76 5.83 -7.21
C GLY A 99 26.00 4.39 -6.72
N GLU A 100 25.54 4.06 -5.51
CA GLU A 100 25.48 2.69 -5.06
C GLU A 100 24.51 1.96 -6.00
N GLU A 101 25.09 1.25 -6.98
CA GLU A 101 24.32 0.24 -7.72
C GLU A 101 23.72 -0.64 -6.63
N ALA A 102 22.40 -0.85 -6.69
CA ALA A 102 21.72 -1.76 -5.77
C ALA A 102 22.52 -3.07 -5.82
N GLU A 103 23.43 -3.24 -4.86
CA GLU A 103 24.15 -4.49 -4.67
C GLU A 103 23.12 -5.59 -4.72
N GLU A 104 23.45 -6.67 -5.40
CA GLU A 104 22.60 -7.83 -5.65
C GLU A 104 21.64 -8.07 -4.50
N ALA A 105 20.35 -7.76 -4.74
CA ALA A 105 19.27 -7.99 -3.81
C ALA A 105 19.50 -7.39 -2.40
N ALA A 106 19.46 -6.08 -2.28
CA ALA A 106 18.79 -5.54 -1.12
C ALA A 106 17.33 -6.02 -1.23
N GLU A 107 17.10 -7.29 -0.85
CA GLU A 107 15.75 -7.80 -0.59
C GLU A 107 15.11 -6.72 0.25
N LEU A 108 13.99 -6.14 -0.22
CA LEU A 108 13.24 -5.20 0.60
C LEU A 108 13.16 -5.81 1.99
N SER A 109 13.82 -5.18 2.96
CA SER A 109 13.85 -5.71 4.33
C SER A 109 12.41 -5.99 4.74
N ALA A 110 12.15 -7.09 5.40
CA ALA A 110 10.81 -7.43 5.87
C ALA A 110 10.20 -6.27 6.68
N GLY A 111 11.03 -5.50 7.42
CA GLY A 111 10.62 -4.30 8.13
C GLY A 111 10.20 -3.16 7.20
N ALA A 112 10.93 -2.91 6.12
CA ALA A 112 10.55 -1.89 5.14
C ALA A 112 9.25 -2.25 4.44
N LEU A 113 9.08 -3.52 4.06
CA LEU A 113 7.86 -4.00 3.44
C LEU A 113 6.64 -3.92 4.38
N PHE A 114 6.85 -4.23 5.67
CA PHE A 114 5.83 -4.07 6.71
C PHE A 114 5.41 -2.59 6.84
N MET A 115 6.39 -1.68 6.95
CA MET A 115 6.14 -0.24 7.05
C MET A 115 5.39 0.30 5.82
N GLN A 116 5.79 -0.11 4.62
CA GLN A 116 5.09 0.25 3.39
C GLN A 116 3.66 -0.29 3.39
N GLY A 117 3.45 -1.54 3.82
CA GLY A 117 2.14 -2.15 3.93
C GLY A 117 1.22 -1.38 4.87
N VAL A 118 1.71 -1.01 6.04
CA VAL A 118 0.96 -0.16 6.98
C VAL A 118 0.67 1.19 6.35
N ALA A 119 1.66 1.89 5.82
CA ALA A 119 1.50 3.24 5.30
C ALA A 119 0.49 3.34 4.14
N THR A 120 0.46 2.33 3.25
CA THR A 120 -0.41 2.32 2.06
C THR A 120 -1.79 1.73 2.29
N SER A 121 -2.08 1.19 3.48
CA SER A 121 -3.38 0.58 3.80
C SER A 121 -4.13 1.29 4.93
N ILE A 122 -3.59 2.41 5.35
CA ILE A 122 -4.12 3.19 6.46
C ILE A 122 -5.49 3.80 6.12
N ASP A 123 -5.69 4.26 4.89
CA ASP A 123 -6.96 4.70 4.33
C ASP A 123 -8.01 3.57 4.31
N ALA A 124 -7.56 2.34 4.10
CA ALA A 124 -8.41 1.15 4.15
C ALA A 124 -9.06 0.93 5.53
N LEU A 125 -8.45 1.46 6.59
CA LEU A 125 -9.03 1.45 7.92
C LEU A 125 -10.36 2.20 7.95
N SER A 126 -10.43 3.36 7.29
CA SER A 126 -11.66 4.18 7.18
C SER A 126 -12.75 3.46 6.39
N VAL A 127 -12.40 2.58 5.45
CA VAL A 127 -13.39 1.74 4.74
C VAL A 127 -14.10 0.78 5.69
N GLY A 128 -13.49 0.40 6.82
CA GLY A 128 -14.14 -0.37 7.87
C GLY A 128 -15.42 0.29 8.39
N PHE A 129 -15.49 1.62 8.42
CA PHE A 129 -16.72 2.36 8.76
C PHE A 129 -17.76 2.24 7.64
N THR A 130 -17.34 2.36 6.39
CA THR A 130 -18.24 2.26 5.24
C THR A 130 -18.91 0.89 5.16
N ILE A 131 -18.18 -0.17 5.52
CA ILE A 131 -18.68 -1.55 5.55
C ILE A 131 -19.20 -1.98 6.94
N SER A 132 -19.33 -1.05 7.89
CA SER A 132 -19.76 -1.38 9.25
C SER A 132 -21.18 -1.97 9.32
N GLU A 133 -22.06 -1.58 8.39
CA GLU A 133 -23.41 -2.16 8.28
C GLU A 133 -23.41 -3.60 7.72
N TYR A 134 -22.27 -4.09 7.21
CA TYR A 134 -22.17 -5.45 6.71
C TYR A 134 -22.06 -6.43 7.89
N GLY A 135 -22.79 -7.53 7.80
CA GLY A 135 -22.53 -8.66 8.69
C GLY A 135 -21.11 -9.22 8.49
N TRP A 136 -20.58 -9.89 9.52
CA TRP A 136 -19.21 -10.41 9.54
C TRP A 136 -18.78 -11.13 8.24
N LEU A 137 -19.63 -12.01 7.71
CA LEU A 137 -19.31 -12.76 6.47
C LEU A 137 -19.22 -11.85 5.25
N MET A 138 -20.07 -10.83 5.16
CA MET A 138 -20.03 -9.88 4.05
C MET A 138 -18.80 -8.97 4.15
N ALA A 139 -18.48 -8.48 5.35
CA ALA A 139 -17.28 -7.68 5.59
C ALA A 139 -16.00 -8.46 5.23
N LEU A 140 -15.91 -9.73 5.67
CA LEU A 140 -14.80 -10.59 5.34
C LEU A 140 -14.70 -10.85 3.82
N THR A 141 -15.83 -11.07 3.15
CA THR A 141 -15.83 -11.28 1.69
C THR A 141 -15.38 -10.02 0.95
N ALA A 142 -15.86 -8.84 1.36
CA ALA A 142 -15.41 -7.56 0.80
C ALA A 142 -13.88 -7.39 1.00
N ALA A 143 -13.37 -7.66 2.20
CA ALA A 143 -11.94 -7.59 2.49
C ALA A 143 -11.10 -8.54 1.62
N ILE A 144 -11.57 -9.78 1.38
CA ILE A 144 -10.91 -10.74 0.48
C ILE A 144 -10.90 -10.22 -0.96
N ILE A 145 -12.01 -9.68 -1.45
CA ILE A 145 -12.10 -9.10 -2.80
C ILE A 145 -11.09 -7.94 -2.92
N ILE A 146 -11.05 -7.04 -1.95
CA ILE A 146 -10.09 -5.93 -1.89
C ILE A 146 -8.64 -6.46 -1.96
N ALA A 147 -8.31 -7.48 -1.16
CA ALA A 147 -6.98 -8.10 -1.16
C ALA A 147 -6.59 -8.66 -2.52
N VAL A 148 -7.49 -9.39 -3.18
CA VAL A 148 -7.24 -9.99 -4.50
C VAL A 148 -7.04 -8.91 -5.55
N VAL A 149 -7.88 -7.89 -5.57
CA VAL A 149 -7.76 -6.75 -6.50
C VAL A 149 -6.42 -6.05 -6.28
N THR A 150 -6.08 -5.73 -5.03
CA THR A 150 -4.81 -5.09 -4.67
C THR A 150 -3.61 -5.94 -5.10
N PHE A 151 -3.66 -7.25 -4.86
CA PHE A 151 -2.58 -8.16 -5.29
C PHE A 151 -2.28 -8.04 -6.80
N PHE A 152 -3.31 -8.09 -7.64
CA PHE A 152 -3.13 -7.99 -9.08
C PHE A 152 -2.65 -6.61 -9.53
N ILE A 153 -3.16 -5.55 -8.92
CA ILE A 153 -2.76 -4.17 -9.19
C ILE A 153 -1.29 -3.96 -8.79
N CYS A 154 -0.88 -4.41 -7.60
CA CYS A 154 0.51 -4.34 -7.16
C CYS A 154 1.46 -5.16 -8.04
N MET A 155 1.03 -6.35 -8.48
CA MET A 155 1.80 -7.15 -9.45
C MET A 155 2.00 -6.43 -10.78
N ALA A 156 1.01 -5.66 -11.23
CA ALA A 156 1.16 -4.80 -12.41
C ALA A 156 2.15 -3.65 -12.13
N GLY A 157 2.03 -2.97 -11.00
CA GLY A 157 2.96 -1.91 -10.58
C GLY A 157 4.40 -2.39 -10.51
N LEU A 158 4.65 -3.53 -9.87
CA LEU A 158 5.98 -4.16 -9.80
C LEU A 158 6.56 -4.47 -11.19
N ARG A 159 5.73 -5.00 -12.12
CA ARG A 159 6.18 -5.30 -13.50
C ARG A 159 6.52 -4.04 -14.27
N ILE A 160 5.70 -3.00 -14.13
CA ILE A 160 5.94 -1.70 -14.76
C ILE A 160 7.23 -1.10 -14.20
N GLY A 161 7.35 -1.00 -12.87
CA GLY A 161 8.53 -0.48 -12.21
C GLY A 161 9.80 -1.24 -12.59
N LYS A 162 9.76 -2.57 -12.59
CA LYS A 162 10.88 -3.41 -13.03
C LYS A 162 11.30 -3.12 -14.48
N LYS A 163 10.34 -2.97 -15.40
CA LYS A 163 10.64 -2.67 -16.80
C LYS A 163 11.30 -1.30 -16.96
N PHE A 164 10.79 -0.30 -16.27
CA PHE A 164 11.38 1.05 -16.30
C PHE A 164 12.72 1.10 -15.56
N GLY A 165 12.87 0.40 -14.45
CA GLY A 165 14.11 0.33 -13.69
C GLY A 165 15.29 -0.21 -14.50
N THR A 166 15.05 -1.22 -15.36
CA THR A 166 16.08 -1.72 -16.28
C THR A 166 16.46 -0.72 -17.39
N GLN A 167 15.59 0.22 -17.72
CA GLN A 167 15.84 1.24 -18.75
C GLN A 167 16.49 2.50 -18.17
N LEU A 168 16.16 2.86 -16.93
CA LEU A 168 16.67 4.09 -16.29
C LEU A 168 18.08 3.96 -15.72
N SER A 169 18.62 2.74 -15.61
CA SER A 169 19.93 2.47 -14.97
C SER A 169 20.02 3.17 -13.60
N GLY A 170 21.14 3.67 -13.15
CA GLY A 170 21.32 4.24 -11.80
C GLY A 170 20.36 5.38 -11.35
N LYS A 171 19.47 5.89 -12.21
CA LYS A 171 18.46 6.89 -11.83
C LYS A 171 17.15 6.31 -11.32
N ALA A 172 16.97 4.99 -11.36
CA ALA A 172 15.74 4.33 -10.91
C ALA A 172 15.47 4.54 -9.42
N ASN A 173 16.52 4.50 -8.58
CA ASN A 173 16.42 4.74 -7.14
C ASN A 173 15.99 6.17 -6.82
N ILE A 174 16.49 7.15 -7.56
CA ILE A 174 16.08 8.55 -7.40
C ILE A 174 14.59 8.71 -7.73
N LEU A 175 14.15 8.13 -8.85
CA LEU A 175 12.75 8.22 -9.26
C LEU A 175 11.81 7.51 -8.25
N GLY A 176 12.19 6.32 -7.79
CA GLY A 176 11.43 5.58 -6.77
C GLY A 176 11.33 6.34 -5.45
N GLY A 177 12.44 6.95 -4.99
CA GLY A 177 12.47 7.76 -3.79
C GLY A 177 11.58 9.01 -3.88
N VAL A 178 11.61 9.71 -5.02
CA VAL A 178 10.73 10.88 -5.27
C VAL A 178 9.26 10.46 -5.25
N ILE A 179 8.91 9.32 -5.87
CA ILE A 179 7.53 8.81 -5.86
C ILE A 179 7.06 8.55 -4.43
N LEU A 180 7.87 7.86 -3.61
CA LEU A 180 7.50 7.53 -2.22
C LEU A 180 7.30 8.78 -1.36
N ILE A 181 8.18 9.76 -1.46
CA ILE A 181 8.05 11.02 -0.74
C ILE A 181 6.81 11.78 -1.23
N GLY A 182 6.55 11.79 -2.54
CA GLY A 182 5.38 12.42 -3.13
C GLY A 182 4.07 11.83 -2.59
N ILE A 183 3.98 10.50 -2.50
CA ILE A 183 2.83 9.79 -1.93
C ILE A 183 2.66 10.13 -0.44
N GLY A 184 3.76 10.11 0.32
CA GLY A 184 3.71 10.48 1.74
C GLY A 184 3.19 11.90 1.96
N LEU A 185 3.58 12.85 1.11
CA LEU A 185 3.09 14.23 1.12
C LEU A 185 1.62 14.31 0.69
N GLU A 186 1.20 13.57 -0.32
CA GLU A 186 -0.20 13.50 -0.76
C GLU A 186 -1.12 13.01 0.35
N ILE A 187 -0.77 11.87 0.99
CA ILE A 187 -1.53 11.31 2.11
C ILE A 187 -1.59 12.31 3.27
N PHE A 188 -0.50 13.01 3.53
CA PHE A 188 -0.46 14.00 4.61
C PHE A 188 -1.36 15.21 4.32
N ILE A 189 -1.28 15.79 3.12
CA ILE A 189 -2.08 16.96 2.75
C ILE A 189 -3.56 16.60 2.74
N THR A 190 -3.95 15.49 2.13
CA THR A 190 -5.35 15.06 2.05
C THR A 190 -5.92 14.58 3.38
N GLY A 191 -5.08 14.14 4.31
CA GLY A 191 -5.51 13.66 5.62
C GLY A 191 -5.52 14.73 6.71
N VAL A 192 -4.84 15.88 6.52
CA VAL A 192 -4.76 16.96 7.53
C VAL A 192 -5.59 18.18 7.12
N PHE A 193 -5.73 18.44 5.82
CA PHE A 193 -6.44 19.58 5.24
C PHE A 193 -7.63 19.15 4.40
#